data_c2bcf57d62f93130ccc1f0aad576196c
#
_entry.id   c2bcf57d62f93130ccc1f0aad576196c
#
_cell.length_a   1.000
_cell.length_b   1.000
_cell.length_c   1.000
_cell.angle_alpha   90.00
_cell.angle_beta   90.00
_cell.angle_gamma   90.00
#
_symmetry.space_group_name_H-M   'P 1'
#
loop_
_entity.id
_entity.type
_entity.pdbx_description
1 polymer ?
#
loop_
_entity_poly.entity_id
_entity_poly.type
_entity_poly.pdbx_seq_one_letter_code
_entity_poly.pdbx_strand_id
1 'polypeptide(L)'
;FDDDSGIKISEYFDVYTYSQSDFQDNTMRENALKKLKELHESNVIFQENFSPLTVFRNIVDESSNLELEAKEAGEKIIVKLLDIGIESRPCHQDLYHGNFIIYKDETLLIDWEYSSMGDIYFDYADLFWQNEFNQDLDLRKKTLEEIGIQSIENKEKFEYFEMLSMITWGLWAMRRSSNSPNGKK
;
A
#
# COMPACT_ATOMS: atom_id res chain seq x y z
N PHE A 1 11.29 23.84 -0.61
CA PHE A 1 9.86 24.07 -0.79
C PHE A 1 9.58 25.56 -0.59
N ASP A 2 8.86 26.16 -1.50
CA ASP A 2 8.41 27.56 -1.39
C ASP A 2 6.92 27.55 -1.02
N ASP A 3 6.62 27.89 0.21
CA ASP A 3 5.26 27.83 0.78
C ASP A 3 4.29 28.81 0.09
N ASP A 4 4.80 29.94 -0.45
CA ASP A 4 3.95 30.97 -1.08
C ASP A 4 3.50 30.58 -2.50
N SER A 5 4.37 29.90 -3.25
CA SER A 5 4.09 29.47 -4.63
C SER A 5 3.67 28.01 -4.77
N GLY A 6 3.85 27.21 -3.74
CA GLY A 6 3.67 25.75 -3.78
C GLY A 6 4.72 25.02 -4.62
N ILE A 7 5.81 25.70 -5.03
CA ILE A 7 6.85 25.11 -5.88
C ILE A 7 7.80 24.28 -5.02
N LYS A 8 7.97 23.01 -5.38
CA LYS A 8 9.00 22.14 -4.83
C LYS A 8 10.12 21.98 -5.85
N ILE A 9 11.35 22.31 -5.44
CA ILE A 9 12.56 22.06 -6.22
C ILE A 9 13.34 20.97 -5.50
N SER A 10 13.69 19.90 -6.21
CA SER A 10 14.53 18.81 -5.70
C SER A 10 15.65 18.50 -6.68
N GLU A 11 16.73 17.91 -6.18
CA GLU A 11 17.79 17.40 -7.03
C GLU A 11 17.23 16.27 -7.92
N TYR A 12 17.61 16.30 -9.20
CA TYR A 12 17.27 15.23 -10.14
C TYR A 12 18.34 14.14 -10.08
N PHE A 13 17.91 12.91 -9.94
CA PHE A 13 18.78 11.73 -10.02
C PHE A 13 18.33 10.88 -11.20
N ASP A 14 19.28 10.44 -12.02
CA ASP A 14 19.03 9.40 -13.02
C ASP A 14 19.01 8.04 -12.30
N VAL A 15 17.82 7.49 -12.13
CA VAL A 15 17.57 6.27 -11.36
C VAL A 15 16.80 5.28 -12.18
N TYR A 16 16.96 3.99 -11.90
CA TYR A 16 16.05 2.96 -12.39
C TYR A 16 14.83 2.91 -11.48
N THR A 17 13.66 3.06 -12.05
CA THR A 17 12.39 2.87 -11.34
C THR A 17 11.89 1.46 -11.57
N TYR A 18 11.46 0.77 -10.52
CA TYR A 18 10.91 -0.57 -10.64
C TYR A 18 9.71 -0.59 -11.59
N SER A 19 9.62 -1.65 -12.36
CA SER A 19 8.42 -2.08 -13.06
C SER A 19 7.77 -3.23 -12.29
N GLN A 20 6.52 -3.50 -12.59
CA GLN A 20 5.80 -4.63 -12.00
C GLN A 20 6.52 -5.98 -12.25
N SER A 21 7.12 -6.17 -13.43
CA SER A 21 7.87 -7.40 -13.77
C SER A 21 9.13 -7.59 -12.95
N ASP A 22 9.69 -6.54 -12.33
CA ASP A 22 10.91 -6.65 -11.53
C ASP A 22 10.70 -7.45 -10.25
N PHE A 23 9.48 -7.51 -9.75
CA PHE A 23 9.14 -8.39 -8.63
C PHE A 23 9.17 -9.89 -8.97
N GLN A 24 9.20 -10.26 -10.26
CA GLN A 24 9.44 -11.63 -10.69
C GLN A 24 10.92 -12.02 -10.54
N ASP A 25 11.84 -11.05 -10.61
CA ASP A 25 13.25 -11.28 -10.32
C ASP A 25 13.45 -11.45 -8.80
N ASN A 26 14.12 -12.55 -8.42
CA ASN A 26 14.31 -12.87 -7.02
C ASN A 26 15.13 -11.81 -6.28
N THR A 27 16.21 -11.31 -6.90
CA THR A 27 17.12 -10.35 -6.28
C THR A 27 16.42 -9.01 -6.07
N MET A 28 15.69 -8.54 -7.07
CA MET A 28 14.96 -7.28 -6.98
C MET A 28 13.85 -7.36 -5.92
N ARG A 29 13.08 -8.45 -5.92
CA ARG A 29 12.06 -8.68 -4.91
C ARG A 29 12.64 -8.75 -3.50
N GLU A 30 13.71 -9.52 -3.28
CA GLU A 30 14.38 -9.63 -2.00
C GLU A 30 14.89 -8.27 -1.50
N ASN A 31 15.44 -7.43 -2.39
CA ASN A 31 15.89 -6.07 -2.06
C ASN A 31 14.71 -5.17 -1.65
N ALA A 32 13.58 -5.25 -2.36
CA ALA A 32 12.39 -4.50 -2.01
C ALA A 32 11.84 -4.93 -0.62
N LEU A 33 11.71 -6.24 -0.39
CA LEU A 33 11.25 -6.78 0.90
C LEU A 33 12.21 -6.44 2.06
N LYS A 34 13.51 -6.48 1.81
CA LYS A 34 14.52 -6.04 2.77
C LYS A 34 14.33 -4.57 3.14
N LYS A 35 14.09 -3.70 2.15
CA LYS A 35 13.88 -2.27 2.39
C LYS A 35 12.62 -2.01 3.22
N LEU A 36 11.54 -2.73 2.96
CA LEU A 36 10.33 -2.68 3.78
C LEU A 36 10.57 -3.14 5.21
N LYS A 37 11.28 -4.25 5.37
CA LYS A 37 11.63 -4.74 6.70
C LYS A 37 12.46 -3.73 7.48
N GLU A 38 13.45 -3.09 6.84
CA GLU A 38 14.25 -2.02 7.44
C GLU A 38 13.37 -0.86 7.94
N LEU A 39 12.36 -0.47 7.15
CA LEU A 39 11.38 0.53 7.56
C LEU A 39 10.56 0.07 8.78
N HIS A 40 9.92 -1.10 8.68
CA HIS A 40 9.03 -1.62 9.72
C HIS A 40 9.75 -1.87 11.08
N GLU A 41 11.05 -2.18 11.05
CA GLU A 41 11.89 -2.40 12.23
C GLU A 41 12.61 -1.12 12.71
N SER A 42 12.47 -0.02 11.99
CA SER A 42 13.12 1.24 12.34
C SER A 42 12.46 1.90 13.56
N ASN A 43 13.17 2.89 14.13
CA ASN A 43 12.65 3.74 15.20
C ASN A 43 12.02 5.05 14.67
N VAL A 44 11.70 5.12 13.37
CA VAL A 44 11.03 6.27 12.78
C VAL A 44 9.63 6.37 13.36
N ILE A 45 9.22 7.60 13.69
CA ILE A 45 7.85 7.89 14.12
C ILE A 45 7.29 8.91 13.14
N PHE A 46 6.34 8.48 12.34
CA PHE A 46 5.58 9.39 11.49
C PHE A 46 4.54 10.14 12.34
N GLN A 47 4.41 11.44 12.11
CA GLN A 47 3.43 12.28 12.82
C GLN A 47 2.07 12.29 12.12
N GLU A 48 2.04 11.96 10.85
CA GLU A 48 0.82 11.87 10.06
C GLU A 48 -0.04 10.67 10.49
N ASN A 49 -1.34 10.87 10.47
CA ASN A 49 -2.33 9.86 10.87
C ASN A 49 -3.05 9.28 9.65
N PHE A 50 -2.31 8.81 8.67
CA PHE A 50 -2.95 8.00 7.64
C PHE A 50 -3.36 6.66 8.27
N SER A 51 -4.63 6.34 8.17
CA SER A 51 -5.14 5.03 8.57
C SER A 51 -5.97 4.47 7.43
N PRO A 52 -5.62 3.30 6.89
CA PRO A 52 -6.39 2.66 5.82
C PRO A 52 -7.87 2.51 6.17
N LEU A 53 -8.17 2.23 7.44
CA LEU A 53 -9.53 2.11 7.95
C LEU A 53 -10.28 3.45 7.90
N THR A 54 -9.60 4.53 8.27
CA THR A 54 -10.18 5.89 8.24
C THR A 54 -10.33 6.38 6.81
N VAL A 55 -9.33 6.14 5.95
CA VAL A 55 -9.37 6.51 4.53
C VAL A 55 -10.52 5.80 3.83
N PHE A 56 -10.68 4.50 4.05
CA PHE A 56 -11.82 3.75 3.53
C PHE A 56 -13.15 4.42 3.95
N ARG A 57 -13.34 4.70 5.23
CA ARG A 57 -14.56 5.34 5.74
C ARG A 57 -14.80 6.71 5.14
N ASN A 58 -13.77 7.55 5.03
CA ASN A 58 -13.88 8.87 4.42
C ASN A 58 -14.27 8.79 2.92
N ILE A 59 -13.70 7.82 2.19
CA ILE A 59 -14.05 7.62 0.78
C ILE A 59 -15.53 7.21 0.66
N VAL A 60 -15.99 6.35 1.53
CA VAL A 60 -17.33 5.78 1.48
C VAL A 60 -18.41 6.75 1.95
N ASP A 61 -18.16 7.56 2.98
CA ASP A 61 -19.17 8.48 3.55
C ASP A 61 -19.61 9.57 2.57
N GLU A 62 -18.82 9.84 1.54
CA GLU A 62 -19.13 10.82 0.50
C GLU A 62 -19.70 10.18 -0.79
N SER A 63 -20.07 8.90 -0.78
CA SER A 63 -20.29 8.09 -1.98
C SER A 63 -21.77 7.79 -2.27
N SER A 64 -22.06 7.48 -3.54
CA SER A 64 -23.41 7.17 -4.06
C SER A 64 -23.88 5.75 -3.74
N ASN A 65 -25.17 5.45 -3.96
CA ASN A 65 -25.80 4.13 -3.68
C ASN A 65 -25.14 2.93 -4.39
N LEU A 66 -24.37 3.15 -5.46
CA LEU A 66 -23.66 2.09 -6.19
C LEU A 66 -22.51 1.45 -5.41
N GLU A 67 -22.05 2.12 -4.34
CA GLU A 67 -20.90 1.70 -3.53
C GLU A 67 -21.34 1.07 -2.19
N LEU A 68 -22.65 0.90 -1.97
CA LEU A 68 -23.18 0.41 -0.69
C LEU A 68 -22.66 -0.99 -0.34
N GLU A 69 -22.58 -1.90 -1.32
CA GLU A 69 -22.07 -3.26 -1.11
C GLU A 69 -20.59 -3.25 -0.74
N ALA A 70 -19.79 -2.39 -1.38
CA ALA A 70 -18.38 -2.21 -1.05
C ALA A 70 -18.20 -1.63 0.36
N LYS A 71 -19.08 -0.68 0.75
CA LYS A 71 -19.12 -0.13 2.11
C LYS A 71 -19.37 -1.21 3.15
N GLU A 72 -20.43 -1.99 2.97
CA GLU A 72 -20.79 -3.07 3.90
C GLU A 72 -19.70 -4.14 4.00
N ALA A 73 -19.07 -4.48 2.87
CA ALA A 73 -17.96 -5.43 2.84
C ALA A 73 -16.75 -4.89 3.61
N GLY A 74 -16.34 -3.65 3.34
CA GLY A 74 -15.20 -3.03 4.00
C GLY A 74 -15.41 -2.83 5.50
N GLU A 75 -16.61 -2.43 5.96
CA GLU A 75 -16.89 -2.33 7.41
C GLU A 75 -16.83 -3.70 8.10
N LYS A 76 -17.29 -4.79 7.46
CA LYS A 76 -17.14 -6.14 8.01
C LYS A 76 -15.67 -6.54 8.12
N ILE A 77 -14.86 -6.21 7.12
CA ILE A 77 -13.41 -6.45 7.14
C ILE A 77 -12.76 -5.66 8.29
N ILE A 78 -13.10 -4.38 8.43
CA ILE A 78 -12.57 -3.52 9.52
C ILE A 78 -12.89 -4.11 10.89
N VAL A 79 -14.11 -4.58 11.12
CA VAL A 79 -14.48 -5.24 12.38
C VAL A 79 -13.59 -6.45 12.64
N LYS A 80 -13.34 -7.29 11.63
CA LYS A 80 -12.46 -8.46 11.76
C LYS A 80 -11.02 -8.08 12.07
N LEU A 81 -10.48 -7.05 11.39
CA LEU A 81 -9.13 -6.55 11.67
C LEU A 81 -9.00 -6.01 13.10
N LEU A 82 -10.02 -5.30 13.59
CA LEU A 82 -10.02 -4.79 14.96
C LEU A 82 -10.11 -5.93 16.00
N ASP A 83 -10.84 -7.00 15.71
CA ASP A 83 -10.94 -8.19 16.57
C ASP A 83 -9.60 -8.96 16.63
N ILE A 84 -8.90 -9.09 15.49
CA ILE A 84 -7.56 -9.73 15.43
C ILE A 84 -6.50 -8.86 16.12
N GLY A 85 -6.66 -7.55 16.08
CA GLY A 85 -5.74 -6.57 16.62
C GLY A 85 -4.82 -5.95 15.55
N ILE A 86 -4.63 -4.64 15.67
CA ILE A 86 -3.80 -3.83 14.77
C ILE A 86 -2.54 -3.41 15.50
N GLU A 87 -1.39 -3.65 14.87
CA GLU A 87 -0.10 -3.18 15.34
C GLU A 87 0.17 -1.75 14.86
N SER A 88 1.15 -1.09 15.50
CA SER A 88 1.60 0.24 15.12
C SER A 88 3.11 0.22 14.86
N ARG A 89 3.47 0.24 13.59
CA ARG A 89 4.83 0.28 13.08
C ARG A 89 4.96 1.37 12.02
N PRO A 90 6.16 1.87 11.73
CA PRO A 90 6.35 2.76 10.59
C PRO A 90 6.01 2.02 9.30
N CYS A 91 5.08 2.57 8.52
CA CYS A 91 4.60 2.00 7.26
C CYS A 91 4.65 3.04 6.15
N HIS A 92 4.84 2.58 4.91
CA HIS A 92 4.84 3.41 3.70
C HIS A 92 3.42 3.68 3.19
N GLN A 93 2.60 2.65 3.13
CA GLN A 93 1.17 2.63 2.80
C GLN A 93 0.81 2.98 1.34
N ASP A 94 1.80 3.03 0.45
CA ASP A 94 1.61 3.14 -1.00
C ASP A 94 2.74 2.39 -1.73
N LEU A 95 2.65 1.05 -1.77
CA LEU A 95 3.71 0.17 -2.26
C LEU A 95 3.50 -0.25 -3.73
N TYR A 96 3.13 0.70 -4.54
CA TYR A 96 3.16 0.60 -5.99
C TYR A 96 4.61 0.50 -6.50
N HIS A 97 4.87 -0.29 -7.56
CA HIS A 97 6.23 -0.51 -8.07
C HIS A 97 6.98 0.78 -8.40
N GLY A 98 6.29 1.81 -8.88
CA GLY A 98 6.88 3.11 -9.19
C GLY A 98 7.49 3.84 -7.98
N ASN A 99 7.15 3.42 -6.75
CA ASN A 99 7.71 3.98 -5.52
C ASN A 99 8.99 3.25 -5.05
N PHE A 100 9.46 2.27 -5.82
CA PHE A 100 10.76 1.63 -5.63
C PHE A 100 11.74 2.09 -6.72
N ILE A 101 12.89 2.58 -6.30
CA ILE A 101 13.95 3.01 -7.22
C ILE A 101 15.29 2.35 -6.87
N ILE A 102 16.17 2.23 -7.87
CA ILE A 102 17.57 1.84 -7.64
C ILE A 102 18.44 3.08 -7.83
N TYR A 103 19.18 3.43 -6.79
CA TYR A 103 20.16 4.48 -6.81
C TYR A 103 21.46 3.97 -6.20
N LYS A 104 22.58 4.03 -6.94
CA LYS A 104 23.90 3.52 -6.52
C LYS A 104 23.84 2.07 -6.01
N ASP A 105 23.17 1.21 -6.77
CA ASP A 105 22.99 -0.21 -6.47
C ASP A 105 22.15 -0.53 -5.20
N GLU A 106 21.51 0.48 -4.61
CA GLU A 106 20.61 0.31 -3.48
C GLU A 106 19.15 0.53 -3.88
N THR A 107 18.26 -0.32 -3.38
CA THR A 107 16.81 -0.10 -3.49
C THR A 107 16.38 0.93 -2.45
N LEU A 108 15.68 1.96 -2.90
CA LEU A 108 15.12 3.01 -2.06
C LEU A 108 13.61 3.10 -2.27
N LEU A 109 12.90 3.58 -1.24
CA LEU A 109 11.50 3.95 -1.29
C LEU A 109 11.38 5.47 -1.45
N ILE A 110 10.43 5.89 -2.28
CA ILE A 110 10.10 7.30 -2.52
C ILE A 110 8.59 7.50 -2.37
N ASP A 111 8.16 8.76 -2.36
CA ASP A 111 6.74 9.17 -2.28
C ASP A 111 6.06 8.77 -0.95
N TRP A 112 6.52 9.40 0.10
CA TRP A 112 6.13 9.15 1.50
C TRP A 112 4.83 9.86 1.93
N GLU A 113 4.00 10.32 0.99
CA GLU A 113 2.83 11.17 1.31
C GLU A 113 1.75 10.48 2.16
N TYR A 114 1.66 9.14 2.07
CA TYR A 114 0.73 8.33 2.87
C TYR A 114 1.38 7.66 4.09
N SER A 115 2.68 7.88 4.30
CA SER A 115 3.42 7.20 5.34
C SER A 115 2.96 7.59 6.74
N SER A 116 2.72 6.59 7.57
CA SER A 116 2.27 6.78 8.94
C SER A 116 2.61 5.59 9.84
N MET A 117 2.24 5.69 11.11
CA MET A 117 2.26 4.54 12.02
C MET A 117 1.05 3.65 11.71
N GLY A 118 1.29 2.45 11.21
CA GLY A 118 0.25 1.53 10.75
C GLY A 118 0.61 0.06 10.99
N ASP A 119 -0.21 -0.82 10.45
CA ASP A 119 0.03 -2.27 10.52
C ASP A 119 0.83 -2.73 9.29
N ILE A 120 1.93 -3.43 9.52
CA ILE A 120 2.82 -3.92 8.46
C ILE A 120 2.12 -4.85 7.47
N TYR A 121 1.04 -5.51 7.89
CA TYR A 121 0.25 -6.36 6.99
C TYR A 121 -0.47 -5.54 5.92
N PHE A 122 -0.79 -4.27 6.20
CA PHE A 122 -1.33 -3.38 5.16
C PHE A 122 -0.28 -3.10 4.09
N ASP A 123 0.95 -2.78 4.47
CA ASP A 123 2.05 -2.57 3.52
C ASP A 123 2.28 -3.82 2.65
N TYR A 124 2.37 -5.00 3.26
CA TYR A 124 2.54 -6.23 2.48
C TYR A 124 1.34 -6.52 1.57
N ALA A 125 0.13 -6.32 2.06
CA ALA A 125 -1.09 -6.51 1.26
C ALA A 125 -1.14 -5.55 0.07
N ASP A 126 -0.80 -4.28 0.29
CA ASP A 126 -0.73 -3.25 -0.74
C ASP A 126 0.33 -3.59 -1.80
N LEU A 127 1.53 -4.00 -1.37
CA LEU A 127 2.57 -4.49 -2.27
C LEU A 127 2.08 -5.62 -3.17
N PHE A 128 1.37 -6.58 -2.60
CA PHE A 128 0.96 -7.78 -3.32
C PHE A 128 -0.09 -7.48 -4.39
N TRP A 129 -1.13 -6.75 -4.07
CA TRP A 129 -2.20 -6.52 -5.04
C TRP A 129 -1.81 -5.45 -6.07
N GLN A 130 -1.12 -4.37 -5.69
CA GLN A 130 -0.69 -3.32 -6.61
C GLN A 130 0.35 -3.81 -7.63
N ASN A 131 1.11 -4.86 -7.31
CA ASN A 131 2.12 -5.43 -8.19
C ASN A 131 1.75 -6.83 -8.70
N GLU A 132 0.46 -7.17 -8.68
CA GLU A 132 -0.14 -8.34 -9.33
C GLU A 132 0.43 -9.71 -8.88
N PHE A 133 0.94 -9.83 -7.64
CA PHE A 133 1.37 -11.12 -7.10
C PHE A 133 0.24 -12.16 -7.10
N ASN A 134 -1.02 -11.71 -7.16
CA ASN A 134 -2.20 -12.58 -7.21
C ASN A 134 -2.34 -13.34 -8.52
N GLN A 135 -1.66 -12.90 -9.59
CA GLN A 135 -1.67 -13.57 -10.89
C GLN A 135 -0.68 -14.74 -10.96
N ASP A 136 0.29 -14.82 -10.05
CA ASP A 136 1.26 -15.90 -9.93
C ASP A 136 1.19 -16.50 -8.50
N LEU A 137 0.48 -17.61 -8.37
CA LEU A 137 0.25 -18.25 -7.07
C LEU A 137 1.53 -18.84 -6.46
N ASP A 138 2.50 -19.24 -7.26
CA ASP A 138 3.78 -19.77 -6.78
C ASP A 138 4.65 -18.62 -6.25
N LEU A 139 4.72 -17.51 -6.96
CA LEU A 139 5.37 -16.29 -6.52
C LEU A 139 4.73 -15.77 -5.24
N ARG A 140 3.40 -15.68 -5.21
CA ARG A 140 2.64 -15.25 -4.03
C ARG A 140 2.99 -16.10 -2.82
N LYS A 141 2.91 -17.42 -2.95
CA LYS A 141 3.21 -18.36 -1.86
C LYS A 141 4.64 -18.19 -1.36
N LYS A 142 5.61 -18.17 -2.28
CA LYS A 142 7.02 -17.99 -1.97
C LYS A 142 7.25 -16.69 -1.20
N THR A 143 6.69 -15.58 -1.67
CA THR A 143 6.88 -14.27 -1.05
C THR A 143 6.22 -14.19 0.33
N LEU A 144 5.04 -14.83 0.55
CA LEU A 144 4.43 -14.94 1.88
C LEU A 144 5.33 -15.71 2.86
N GLU A 145 6.03 -16.75 2.37
CA GLU A 145 7.02 -17.49 3.17
C GLU A 145 8.24 -16.62 3.52
N GLU A 146 8.75 -15.84 2.55
CA GLU A 146 9.89 -14.91 2.71
C GLU A 146 9.62 -13.83 3.77
N ILE A 147 8.39 -13.31 3.85
CA ILE A 147 7.98 -12.29 4.84
C ILE A 147 7.43 -12.87 6.15
N GLY A 148 7.42 -14.20 6.28
CA GLY A 148 7.02 -14.90 7.53
C GLY A 148 5.51 -15.01 7.75
N ILE A 149 4.68 -14.78 6.74
CA ILE A 149 3.21 -14.95 6.82
C ILE A 149 2.85 -16.41 6.52
N GLN A 150 2.93 -17.27 7.51
CA GLN A 150 2.76 -18.72 7.36
C GLN A 150 1.62 -19.29 8.21
N SER A 151 1.37 -18.76 9.41
CA SER A 151 0.28 -19.22 10.27
C SER A 151 -1.08 -18.89 9.65
N ILE A 152 -2.12 -19.63 10.05
CA ILE A 152 -3.50 -19.39 9.60
C ILE A 152 -3.95 -17.98 9.99
N GLU A 153 -3.67 -17.58 11.22
CA GLU A 153 -4.04 -16.27 11.77
C GLU A 153 -3.37 -15.11 11.00
N ASN A 154 -2.06 -15.24 10.73
CA ASN A 154 -1.31 -14.24 9.98
C ASN A 154 -1.80 -14.12 8.53
N LYS A 155 -2.13 -15.24 7.89
CA LYS A 155 -2.71 -15.26 6.54
C LYS A 155 -4.09 -14.61 6.52
N GLU A 156 -4.94 -14.92 7.49
CA GLU A 156 -6.28 -14.32 7.58
C GLU A 156 -6.17 -12.79 7.75
N LYS A 157 -5.30 -12.30 8.64
CA LYS A 157 -5.06 -10.87 8.82
C LYS A 157 -4.56 -10.20 7.53
N PHE A 158 -3.60 -10.82 6.85
CA PHE A 158 -3.07 -10.35 5.58
C PHE A 158 -4.17 -10.27 4.50
N GLU A 159 -5.00 -11.32 4.35
CA GLU A 159 -6.09 -11.35 3.38
C GLU A 159 -7.15 -10.28 3.65
N TYR A 160 -7.47 -10.00 4.92
CA TYR A 160 -8.36 -8.89 5.26
C TYR A 160 -7.78 -7.54 4.88
N PHE A 161 -6.50 -7.30 5.12
CA PHE A 161 -5.85 -6.05 4.70
C PHE A 161 -5.77 -5.95 3.17
N GLU A 162 -5.51 -7.04 2.46
CA GLU A 162 -5.50 -7.05 1.00
C GLU A 162 -6.88 -6.70 0.42
N MET A 163 -7.95 -7.30 0.93
CA MET A 163 -9.31 -6.96 0.52
C MET A 163 -9.64 -5.49 0.84
N LEU A 164 -9.25 -5.00 2.02
CA LEU A 164 -9.48 -3.60 2.39
C LEU A 164 -8.74 -2.64 1.47
N SER A 165 -7.46 -2.91 1.17
CA SER A 165 -6.65 -2.10 0.26
C SER A 165 -7.27 -2.07 -1.15
N MET A 166 -7.62 -3.23 -1.70
CA MET A 166 -8.27 -3.33 -3.02
C MET A 166 -9.57 -2.51 -3.10
N ILE A 167 -10.43 -2.63 -2.09
CA ILE A 167 -11.70 -1.88 -2.04
C ILE A 167 -11.42 -0.38 -1.93
N THR A 168 -10.52 0.03 -1.04
CA THR A 168 -10.19 1.43 -0.79
C THR A 168 -9.66 2.12 -2.03
N TRP A 169 -8.64 1.56 -2.65
CA TRP A 169 -8.04 2.14 -3.86
C TRP A 169 -8.94 2.01 -5.08
N GLY A 170 -9.75 0.95 -5.17
CA GLY A 170 -10.79 0.80 -6.20
C GLY A 170 -11.83 1.92 -6.12
N LEU A 171 -12.36 2.20 -4.95
CA LEU A 171 -13.31 3.29 -4.71
C LEU A 171 -12.67 4.67 -4.96
N TRP A 172 -11.43 4.86 -4.53
CA TRP A 172 -10.68 6.09 -4.81
C TRP A 172 -10.53 6.35 -6.31
N ALA A 173 -10.15 5.33 -7.09
CA ALA A 173 -9.99 5.43 -8.53
C ALA A 173 -11.33 5.76 -9.23
N MET A 174 -12.42 5.13 -8.82
CA MET A 174 -13.77 5.40 -9.33
C MET A 174 -14.17 6.86 -9.11
N ARG A 175 -13.94 7.40 -7.92
CA ARG A 175 -14.24 8.81 -7.59
C ARG A 175 -13.41 9.78 -8.42
N ARG A 176 -12.11 9.51 -8.56
CA ARG A 176 -11.22 10.36 -9.36
C ARG A 176 -11.64 10.39 -10.82
N SER A 177 -12.07 9.26 -11.39
CA SER A 177 -12.57 9.19 -12.76
C SER A 177 -13.87 9.98 -12.95
N SER A 178 -14.78 9.92 -11.97
CA SER A 178 -16.06 10.63 -12.00
C SER A 178 -15.92 12.14 -11.87
N ASN A 179 -14.89 12.62 -11.20
CA ASN A 179 -14.60 14.04 -10.99
C ASN A 179 -13.65 14.63 -12.07
N SER A 180 -13.16 13.83 -13.00
CA SER A 180 -12.33 14.31 -14.10
C SER A 180 -13.17 15.11 -15.10
N PRO A 181 -12.73 16.31 -15.55
CA PRO A 181 -13.44 17.12 -16.53
C PRO A 181 -13.72 16.39 -17.87
N ASN A 182 -12.96 15.34 -18.17
CA ASN A 182 -13.08 14.51 -19.37
C ASN A 182 -13.96 13.26 -19.19
N GLY A 183 -14.50 13.01 -18.00
CA GLY A 183 -15.36 11.86 -17.67
C GLY A 183 -16.83 12.01 -18.08
N LYS A 184 -17.20 13.12 -18.73
CA LYS A 184 -18.52 13.31 -19.35
C LYS A 184 -18.39 13.10 -20.87
N LYS A 185 -18.39 11.84 -21.29
CA LYS A 185 -18.86 11.44 -22.63
C LYS A 185 -19.60 10.13 -22.53
#